data_6a83042c7e22731ba90845b9313d9edd
#
_entry.id   6a83042c7e22731ba90845b9313d9edd
#
_cell.length_a   1.000
_cell.length_b   1.000
_cell.length_c   1.000
_cell.angle_alpha   90.00
_cell.angle_beta   90.00
_cell.angle_gamma   90.00
#
_symmetry.space_group_name_H-M   'P 1'
#
loop_
_entity.id
_entity.type
_entity.pdbx_description
1 polymer ?
#
loop_
_entity_poly.entity_id
_entity_poly.type
_entity_poly.pdbx_seq_one_letter_code
_entity_poly.pdbx_strand_id
1 'polypeptide(L)'
;MKIREPAVAGMFYAGTARELEEQIEWCYKHKLGPGVIPRVNSEGLREIVAIVAPHAGYQYSGPVAAHAYKELADDGIFDTAVILSPNHTGYGYPVSLWAGAGWNTPLGEVEINGELGQRLLGEAIKADETAHIHEHSIEVQLPWLQYLYKKVKIVPITMLAQDIETARTVGKAISQAGDNLMIIASSDFTHYEPHSVAMEKDDSVIEAIVALDEEELYERCERLNCTMCGYGPVASAIVAAKEMKAKRASLLKYATSGDTSGDFSRVVGYGSIVIKR
;
A
#
# COMPACT_ATOMS: atom_id res chain seq x y z
N MET A 1 -24.31 -0.48 9.83
CA MET A 1 -23.06 -1.10 9.32
C MET A 1 -21.95 -0.78 10.32
N LYS A 2 -20.98 -1.68 10.47
CA LYS A 2 -19.91 -1.55 11.46
C LYS A 2 -18.83 -0.58 10.97
N ILE A 3 -18.28 0.25 11.85
CA ILE A 3 -17.12 1.08 11.63
C ILE A 3 -15.93 0.37 12.29
N ARG A 4 -14.79 0.32 11.62
CA ARG A 4 -13.55 -0.25 12.18
C ARG A 4 -12.82 0.81 12.97
N GLU A 5 -12.54 0.52 14.22
CA GLU A 5 -11.66 1.34 15.07
C GLU A 5 -10.18 1.09 14.75
N PRO A 6 -9.30 2.07 14.94
CA PRO A 6 -7.89 1.91 14.68
C PRO A 6 -7.26 0.87 15.63
N ALA A 7 -6.42 -0.01 15.08
CA ALA A 7 -5.71 -1.03 15.84
C ALA A 7 -4.29 -0.60 16.27
N VAL A 8 -3.67 0.33 15.53
CA VAL A 8 -2.25 0.71 15.72
C VAL A 8 -2.02 2.21 15.89
N ALA A 9 -3.08 3.01 16.07
CA ALA A 9 -2.95 4.42 16.43
C ALA A 9 -2.20 4.59 17.78
N GLY A 10 -1.27 5.53 17.84
CA GLY A 10 -0.37 5.71 18.99
C GLY A 10 0.82 4.73 19.03
N MET A 11 0.89 3.77 18.11
CA MET A 11 1.99 2.80 17.99
C MET A 11 2.74 2.91 16.66
N PHE A 12 2.03 2.77 15.53
CA PHE A 12 2.63 2.86 14.20
C PHE A 12 2.62 4.30 13.66
N TYR A 13 1.67 5.08 14.09
CA TYR A 13 1.53 6.50 13.80
C TYR A 13 0.91 7.21 15.02
N ALA A 14 1.02 8.53 15.08
CA ALA A 14 0.57 9.32 16.24
C ALA A 14 -0.94 9.14 16.52
N GLY A 15 -1.29 9.09 17.81
CA GLY A 15 -2.64 8.76 18.29
C GLY A 15 -3.64 9.91 18.30
N THR A 16 -3.21 11.16 18.01
CA THR A 16 -4.08 12.34 17.95
C THR A 16 -3.99 13.00 16.59
N ALA A 17 -5.05 13.66 16.15
CA ALA A 17 -5.11 14.30 14.84
C ALA A 17 -3.95 15.28 14.62
N ARG A 18 -3.71 16.16 15.57
CA ARG A 18 -2.66 17.17 15.48
C ARG A 18 -1.26 16.54 15.37
N GLU A 19 -0.94 15.62 16.26
CA GLU A 19 0.37 14.96 16.24
C GLU A 19 0.57 14.14 14.97
N LEU A 20 -0.51 13.55 14.43
CA LEU A 20 -0.45 12.77 13.20
C LEU A 20 -0.20 13.65 11.98
N GLU A 21 -0.84 14.81 11.89
CA GLU A 21 -0.56 15.79 10.83
C GLU A 21 0.90 16.27 10.91
N GLU A 22 1.39 16.63 12.11
CA GLU A 22 2.78 17.02 12.34
C GLU A 22 3.76 15.88 11.95
N GLN A 23 3.43 14.62 12.25
CA GLN A 23 4.23 13.46 11.88
C GLN A 23 4.25 13.21 10.36
N ILE A 24 3.12 13.35 9.67
CA ILE A 24 3.04 13.27 8.20
C ILE A 24 3.91 14.36 7.56
N GLU A 25 3.81 15.59 8.04
CA GLU A 25 4.65 16.68 7.54
C GLU A 25 6.13 16.45 7.81
N TRP A 26 6.47 15.89 8.99
CA TRP A 26 7.84 15.48 9.27
C TRP A 26 8.33 14.42 8.29
N CYS A 27 7.52 13.42 7.94
CA CYS A 27 7.88 12.41 6.95
C CYS A 27 8.20 13.04 5.58
N TYR A 28 7.39 14.00 5.13
CA TYR A 28 7.65 14.73 3.87
C TYR A 28 8.95 15.53 3.92
N LYS A 29 9.27 16.17 5.04
CA LYS A 29 10.44 17.03 5.22
C LYS A 29 11.70 16.28 5.66
N HIS A 30 11.59 15.01 6.04
CA HIS A 30 12.71 14.20 6.49
C HIS A 30 13.78 14.06 5.38
N LYS A 31 15.06 13.84 5.76
CA LYS A 31 16.17 13.64 4.80
C LYS A 31 15.95 12.50 3.78
N LEU A 32 15.15 11.50 4.15
CA LEU A 32 14.73 10.38 3.29
C LEU A 32 13.40 10.65 2.58
N GLY A 33 12.67 11.67 2.95
CA GLY A 33 11.41 12.09 2.32
C GLY A 33 11.64 12.93 1.06
N PRO A 34 10.56 13.32 0.37
CA PRO A 34 10.65 14.09 -0.88
C PRO A 34 11.09 15.55 -0.68
N GLY A 35 11.24 16.03 0.56
CA GLY A 35 11.72 17.37 0.91
C GLY A 35 10.66 18.47 0.81
N VAL A 36 9.44 18.16 0.39
CA VAL A 36 8.35 19.10 0.20
C VAL A 36 7.02 18.51 0.60
N ILE A 37 6.17 19.31 1.28
CA ILE A 37 4.77 18.95 1.53
C ILE A 37 3.99 19.16 0.24
N PRO A 38 3.36 18.13 -0.33
CA PRO A 38 2.65 18.27 -1.59
C PRO A 38 1.33 19.03 -1.42
N ARG A 39 0.85 19.59 -2.53
CA ARG A 39 -0.52 20.06 -2.69
C ARG A 39 -1.16 19.25 -3.81
N VAL A 40 -2.40 18.82 -3.60
CA VAL A 40 -3.10 18.03 -4.63
C VAL A 40 -3.33 18.92 -5.86
N ASN A 41 -2.83 18.44 -6.99
CA ASN A 41 -3.03 19.09 -8.29
C ASN A 41 -4.43 18.72 -8.83
N SER A 42 -5.39 19.63 -8.72
CA SER A 42 -6.75 19.38 -9.21
C SER A 42 -6.85 19.21 -10.74
N GLU A 43 -5.83 19.61 -11.48
CA GLU A 43 -5.75 19.52 -12.95
C GLU A 43 -4.74 18.47 -13.42
N GLY A 44 -4.34 17.55 -12.53
CA GLY A 44 -3.40 16.48 -12.84
C GLY A 44 -3.92 15.51 -13.89
N LEU A 45 -2.99 14.89 -14.62
CA LEU A 45 -3.31 14.07 -15.81
C LEU A 45 -3.89 12.70 -15.47
N ARG A 46 -3.80 12.23 -14.23
CA ARG A 46 -4.29 10.91 -13.79
C ARG A 46 -3.64 9.76 -14.57
N GLU A 47 -2.32 9.82 -14.70
CA GLU A 47 -1.53 8.75 -15.31
C GLU A 47 -1.25 7.59 -14.36
N ILE A 48 -1.24 7.84 -13.04
CA ILE A 48 -0.95 6.81 -12.03
C ILE A 48 -2.14 5.86 -11.93
N VAL A 49 -1.86 4.57 -12.06
CA VAL A 49 -2.81 3.48 -11.88
C VAL A 49 -2.65 2.82 -10.52
N ALA A 50 -1.40 2.63 -10.10
CA ALA A 50 -1.09 2.01 -8.81
C ALA A 50 0.16 2.61 -8.16
N ILE A 51 0.23 2.48 -6.84
CA ILE A 51 1.44 2.68 -6.06
C ILE A 51 1.73 1.48 -5.19
N VAL A 52 3.02 1.27 -4.88
CA VAL A 52 3.47 0.42 -3.78
C VAL A 52 3.97 1.34 -2.68
N ALA A 53 3.49 1.12 -1.45
CA ALA A 53 3.89 1.90 -0.28
C ALA A 53 4.12 1.00 0.93
N PRO A 54 5.15 1.27 1.77
CA PRO A 54 5.43 0.50 2.97
C PRO A 54 4.42 0.80 4.08
N HIS A 55 4.37 -0.11 5.09
CA HIS A 55 3.39 -0.03 6.18
C HIS A 55 3.98 -0.26 7.58
N ALA A 56 5.28 -0.18 7.75
CA ALA A 56 5.89 -0.09 9.08
C ALA A 56 5.51 1.23 9.79
N GLY A 57 5.90 1.38 11.04
CA GLY A 57 5.66 2.63 11.78
C GLY A 57 6.23 3.85 11.06
N TYR A 58 5.51 4.96 11.08
CA TYR A 58 5.86 6.20 10.35
C TYR A 58 7.26 6.72 10.65
N GLN A 59 7.75 6.50 11.86
CA GLN A 59 9.12 6.86 12.25
C GLN A 59 10.20 6.11 11.43
N TYR A 60 9.86 4.97 10.85
CA TYR A 60 10.78 4.15 10.06
C TYR A 60 10.50 4.25 8.57
N SER A 61 9.28 3.93 8.14
CA SER A 61 8.90 3.83 6.72
C SER A 61 8.21 5.07 6.16
N GLY A 62 7.68 5.95 7.03
CA GLY A 62 6.90 7.11 6.61
C GLY A 62 7.62 8.03 5.61
N PRO A 63 8.91 8.37 5.80
CA PRO A 63 9.64 9.17 4.82
C PRO A 63 9.74 8.53 3.43
N VAL A 64 9.78 7.19 3.35
CA VAL A 64 9.75 6.47 2.07
C VAL A 64 8.35 6.48 1.49
N ALA A 65 7.31 6.16 2.28
CA ALA A 65 5.91 6.22 1.86
C ALA A 65 5.52 7.60 1.29
N ALA A 66 6.03 8.67 1.90
CA ALA A 66 5.77 10.05 1.50
C ALA A 66 6.06 10.33 0.00
N HIS A 67 7.01 9.62 -0.62
CA HIS A 67 7.29 9.77 -2.05
C HIS A 67 6.13 9.32 -2.93
N ALA A 68 5.51 8.16 -2.64
CA ALA A 68 4.36 7.67 -3.40
C ALA A 68 3.16 8.61 -3.25
N TYR A 69 2.88 9.06 -2.04
CA TYR A 69 1.78 9.98 -1.78
C TYR A 69 1.99 11.38 -2.35
N LYS A 70 3.25 11.83 -2.44
CA LYS A 70 3.57 13.07 -3.18
C LYS A 70 3.27 12.91 -4.68
N GLU A 71 3.70 11.81 -5.29
CA GLU A 71 3.40 11.54 -6.70
C GLU A 71 1.88 11.46 -6.96
N LEU A 72 1.11 10.84 -6.05
CA LEU A 72 -0.35 10.83 -6.15
C LEU A 72 -0.96 12.24 -6.10
N ALA A 73 -0.45 13.09 -5.21
CA ALA A 73 -0.93 14.47 -5.09
C ALA A 73 -0.64 15.28 -6.37
N ASP A 74 0.51 15.09 -6.97
CA ASP A 74 0.90 15.75 -8.22
C ASP A 74 0.09 15.24 -9.43
N ASP A 75 -0.28 13.94 -9.43
CA ASP A 75 -1.02 13.28 -10.52
C ASP A 75 -2.50 13.62 -10.56
N GLY A 76 -3.08 14.07 -9.45
CA GLY A 76 -4.45 14.58 -9.43
C GLY A 76 -5.39 13.96 -8.42
N ILE A 77 -6.69 14.13 -8.67
CA ILE A 77 -7.77 13.71 -7.79
C ILE A 77 -8.37 12.38 -8.28
N PHE A 78 -8.65 11.48 -7.36
CA PHE A 78 -9.40 10.25 -7.58
C PHE A 78 -10.48 10.08 -6.52
N ASP A 79 -11.51 9.31 -6.81
CA ASP A 79 -12.66 9.15 -5.92
C ASP A 79 -12.50 7.98 -4.96
N THR A 80 -11.85 6.92 -5.39
CA THR A 80 -11.75 5.68 -4.61
C THR A 80 -10.34 5.07 -4.67
N ALA A 81 -9.81 4.69 -3.51
CA ALA A 81 -8.61 3.86 -3.40
C ALA A 81 -8.99 2.40 -3.10
N VAL A 82 -8.59 1.47 -3.96
CA VAL A 82 -8.56 0.05 -3.66
C VAL A 82 -7.24 -0.25 -2.99
N ILE A 83 -7.27 -0.62 -1.72
CA ILE A 83 -6.06 -0.86 -0.93
C ILE A 83 -5.90 -2.36 -0.74
N LEU A 84 -4.84 -2.89 -1.31
CA LEU A 84 -4.43 -4.29 -1.20
C LEU A 84 -3.35 -4.42 -0.13
N SER A 85 -3.48 -5.41 0.74
CA SER A 85 -2.49 -5.65 1.79
C SER A 85 -2.28 -7.14 2.07
N PRO A 86 -1.15 -7.53 2.66
CA PRO A 86 -1.01 -8.84 3.26
C PRO A 86 -1.93 -8.98 4.49
N ASN A 87 -2.24 -10.21 4.85
CA ASN A 87 -2.90 -10.54 6.11
C ASN A 87 -1.87 -11.11 7.10
N HIS A 88 -1.48 -10.33 8.10
CA HIS A 88 -0.54 -10.76 9.13
C HIS A 88 -1.21 -11.50 10.29
N THR A 89 -2.54 -11.44 10.38
CA THR A 89 -3.29 -11.97 11.51
C THR A 89 -3.64 -13.45 11.38
N GLY A 90 -3.70 -13.96 10.16
CA GLY A 90 -4.12 -15.32 9.85
C GLY A 90 -5.63 -15.56 9.96
N TYR A 91 -6.43 -14.52 10.28
CA TYR A 91 -7.89 -14.63 10.37
C TYR A 91 -8.57 -14.32 9.04
N GLY A 92 -9.74 -14.90 8.84
CA GLY A 92 -10.63 -14.60 7.72
C GLY A 92 -10.47 -15.52 6.51
N TYR A 93 -11.02 -15.10 5.39
CA TYR A 93 -10.92 -15.82 4.12
C TYR A 93 -9.57 -15.64 3.44
N PRO A 94 -9.23 -16.49 2.46
CA PRO A 94 -8.01 -16.35 1.66
C PRO A 94 -7.81 -14.94 1.07
N VAL A 95 -8.90 -14.31 0.61
CA VAL A 95 -8.93 -12.88 0.25
C VAL A 95 -10.20 -12.27 0.84
N SER A 96 -10.02 -11.32 1.74
CA SER A 96 -11.08 -10.70 2.54
C SER A 96 -11.26 -9.23 2.18
N LEU A 97 -12.50 -8.83 1.89
CA LEU A 97 -12.90 -7.46 1.64
C LEU A 97 -13.72 -6.96 2.82
N TRP A 98 -13.40 -5.78 3.34
CA TRP A 98 -14.22 -5.12 4.36
C TRP A 98 -15.49 -4.55 3.75
N ALA A 99 -16.65 -5.03 4.20
CA ALA A 99 -17.97 -4.61 3.72
C ALA A 99 -18.76 -3.76 4.73
N GLY A 100 -18.12 -3.24 5.79
CA GLY A 100 -18.73 -2.34 6.76
C GLY A 100 -18.92 -0.91 6.23
N ALA A 101 -19.23 0.04 7.12
CA ALA A 101 -19.51 1.43 6.74
C ALA A 101 -18.24 2.27 6.50
N GLY A 102 -17.28 2.17 7.41
CA GLY A 102 -16.09 3.02 7.39
C GLY A 102 -14.98 2.50 8.28
N TRP A 103 -13.86 3.23 8.26
CA TRP A 103 -12.71 3.02 9.15
C TRP A 103 -12.38 4.33 9.85
N ASN A 104 -12.24 4.28 11.19
CA ASN A 104 -11.78 5.42 11.97
C ASN A 104 -10.27 5.50 12.00
N THR A 105 -9.76 6.73 11.98
CA THR A 105 -8.38 7.11 12.30
C THR A 105 -8.41 8.34 13.22
N PRO A 106 -7.29 8.78 13.78
CA PRO A 106 -7.25 10.05 14.49
C PRO A 106 -7.64 11.27 13.65
N LEU A 107 -7.58 11.18 12.30
CA LEU A 107 -8.03 12.24 11.38
C LEU A 107 -9.53 12.17 11.04
N GLY A 108 -10.25 11.23 11.61
CA GLY A 108 -11.69 11.03 11.39
C GLY A 108 -11.99 9.75 10.60
N GLU A 109 -13.24 9.62 10.17
CA GLU A 109 -13.76 8.46 9.44
C GLU A 109 -13.41 8.53 7.96
N VAL A 110 -13.00 7.38 7.38
CA VAL A 110 -12.87 7.15 5.94
C VAL A 110 -14.03 6.27 5.49
N GLU A 111 -14.81 6.75 4.51
CA GLU A 111 -15.95 6.02 3.97
C GLU A 111 -15.52 4.82 3.09
N ILE A 112 -16.32 3.75 3.16
CA ILE A 112 -16.19 2.62 2.23
C ILE A 112 -16.96 2.92 0.93
N ASN A 113 -16.36 2.63 -0.22
CA ASN A 113 -17.10 2.55 -1.47
C ASN A 113 -17.79 1.19 -1.57
N GLY A 114 -18.97 1.08 -0.95
CA GLY A 114 -19.73 -0.17 -0.88
C GLY A 114 -20.20 -0.67 -2.25
N GLU A 115 -20.47 0.24 -3.20
CA GLU A 115 -20.89 -0.14 -4.56
C GLU A 115 -19.73 -0.82 -5.31
N LEU A 116 -18.54 -0.23 -5.26
CA LEU A 116 -17.35 -0.85 -5.84
C LEU A 116 -17.00 -2.16 -5.12
N GLY A 117 -17.09 -2.16 -3.78
CA GLY A 117 -16.88 -3.37 -2.99
C GLY A 117 -17.79 -4.52 -3.43
N GLN A 118 -19.09 -4.27 -3.64
CA GLN A 118 -20.04 -5.29 -4.10
C GLN A 118 -19.68 -5.85 -5.49
N ARG A 119 -19.17 -5.02 -6.39
CA ARG A 119 -18.70 -5.48 -7.72
C ARG A 119 -17.49 -6.39 -7.67
N LEU A 120 -16.66 -6.23 -6.64
CA LEU A 120 -15.46 -7.03 -6.43
C LEU A 120 -15.74 -8.37 -5.72
N LEU A 121 -16.86 -8.50 -5.02
CA LEU A 121 -17.22 -9.76 -4.36
C LEU A 121 -17.52 -10.83 -5.41
N GLY A 122 -16.95 -12.01 -5.18
CA GLY A 122 -17.08 -13.15 -6.08
C GLY A 122 -16.51 -14.43 -5.49
N GLU A 123 -16.04 -15.31 -6.35
CA GLU A 123 -15.45 -16.58 -5.92
C GLU A 123 -14.15 -16.37 -5.13
N ALA A 124 -13.28 -15.52 -5.61
CA ALA A 124 -11.97 -15.26 -5.00
C ALA A 124 -12.03 -14.29 -3.82
N ILE A 125 -12.87 -13.25 -3.86
CA ILE A 125 -12.92 -12.18 -2.85
C ILE A 125 -14.21 -12.32 -2.05
N LYS A 126 -14.09 -12.48 -0.73
CA LYS A 126 -15.23 -12.64 0.18
C LYS A 126 -15.38 -11.45 1.11
N ALA A 127 -16.63 -11.10 1.44
CA ALA A 127 -16.90 -10.13 2.49
C ALA A 127 -16.53 -10.74 3.84
N ASP A 128 -15.58 -10.13 4.54
CA ASP A 128 -15.13 -10.59 5.86
C ASP A 128 -14.52 -9.45 6.65
N GLU A 129 -15.09 -9.17 7.80
CA GLU A 129 -14.60 -8.13 8.70
C GLU A 129 -13.49 -8.66 9.65
N THR A 130 -13.48 -9.96 9.93
CA THR A 130 -12.58 -10.57 10.93
C THR A 130 -11.11 -10.41 10.54
N ALA A 131 -10.81 -10.55 9.24
CA ALA A 131 -9.48 -10.39 8.69
C ALA A 131 -8.87 -9.00 8.93
N HIS A 132 -9.73 -7.98 9.09
CA HIS A 132 -9.30 -6.58 9.14
C HIS A 132 -9.20 -6.00 10.55
N ILE A 133 -9.87 -6.60 11.56
CA ILE A 133 -10.02 -5.98 12.89
C ILE A 133 -8.67 -5.61 13.52
N HIS A 134 -7.68 -6.49 13.41
CA HIS A 134 -6.36 -6.33 14.01
C HIS A 134 -5.24 -6.16 12.96
N GLU A 135 -5.59 -6.12 11.68
CA GLU A 135 -4.64 -5.96 10.58
C GLU A 135 -4.28 -4.46 10.41
N HIS A 136 -2.99 -4.17 10.38
CA HIS A 136 -2.49 -2.79 10.38
C HIS A 136 -2.13 -2.25 8.99
N SER A 137 -1.82 -3.13 8.04
CA SER A 137 -1.17 -2.75 6.78
C SER A 137 -2.01 -1.87 5.85
N ILE A 138 -3.36 -1.98 5.90
CA ILE A 138 -4.26 -1.02 5.26
C ILE A 138 -4.42 0.24 6.10
N GLU A 139 -4.58 0.08 7.42
CA GLU A 139 -4.81 1.19 8.33
C GLU A 139 -3.74 2.27 8.24
N VAL A 140 -2.47 1.85 8.15
CA VAL A 140 -1.30 2.73 8.04
C VAL A 140 -1.34 3.61 6.77
N GLN A 141 -2.03 3.18 5.72
CA GLN A 141 -2.18 3.95 4.47
C GLN A 141 -3.23 5.06 4.56
N LEU A 142 -4.21 4.94 5.48
CA LEU A 142 -5.35 5.85 5.53
C LEU A 142 -5.01 7.29 5.90
N PRO A 143 -4.15 7.57 6.89
CA PRO A 143 -3.83 8.95 7.24
C PRO A 143 -3.18 9.74 6.10
N TRP A 144 -2.40 9.10 5.23
CA TRP A 144 -1.85 9.73 4.04
C TRP A 144 -2.95 10.21 3.09
N LEU A 145 -3.94 9.34 2.86
CA LEU A 145 -5.08 9.66 2.00
C LEU A 145 -5.92 10.78 2.59
N GLN A 146 -6.22 10.74 3.90
CA GLN A 146 -7.00 11.76 4.58
C GLN A 146 -6.30 13.13 4.61
N TYR A 147 -4.97 13.13 4.79
CA TYR A 147 -4.18 14.35 4.76
C TYR A 147 -4.23 15.06 3.41
N LEU A 148 -4.19 14.29 2.31
CA LEU A 148 -4.20 14.81 0.94
C LEU A 148 -5.61 15.05 0.40
N TYR A 149 -6.54 14.11 0.63
CA TYR A 149 -7.84 14.06 -0.03
C TYR A 149 -8.98 14.07 0.98
N LYS A 150 -9.77 15.13 1.00
CA LYS A 150 -10.86 15.31 2.00
C LYS A 150 -12.07 14.37 1.82
N LYS A 151 -12.22 13.75 0.67
CA LYS A 151 -13.43 12.97 0.30
C LYS A 151 -13.09 11.66 -0.43
N VAL A 152 -11.94 11.07 -0.17
CA VAL A 152 -11.60 9.78 -0.75
C VAL A 152 -12.39 8.66 -0.07
N LYS A 153 -12.92 7.74 -0.86
CA LYS A 153 -13.47 6.48 -0.37
C LYS A 153 -12.46 5.36 -0.53
N ILE A 154 -12.64 4.29 0.22
CA ILE A 154 -11.73 3.14 0.15
C ILE A 154 -12.48 1.83 -0.10
N VAL A 155 -11.77 0.86 -0.67
CA VAL A 155 -12.14 -0.55 -0.71
C VAL A 155 -10.97 -1.35 -0.15
N PRO A 156 -11.04 -1.74 1.14
CA PRO A 156 -9.98 -2.48 1.81
C PRO A 156 -10.05 -3.96 1.47
N ILE A 157 -8.93 -4.52 0.97
CA ILE A 157 -8.80 -5.96 0.65
C ILE A 157 -7.51 -6.47 1.28
N THR A 158 -7.60 -7.48 2.14
CA THR A 158 -6.45 -8.15 2.72
C THR A 158 -6.32 -9.59 2.20
N MET A 159 -5.09 -10.03 1.91
CA MET A 159 -4.78 -11.29 1.26
C MET A 159 -3.98 -12.19 2.21
N LEU A 160 -4.61 -13.28 2.65
CA LEU A 160 -3.95 -14.38 3.35
C LEU A 160 -3.32 -15.35 2.34
N ALA A 161 -4.06 -15.68 1.27
CA ALA A 161 -3.53 -16.42 0.13
C ALA A 161 -2.84 -15.43 -0.82
N GLN A 162 -1.55 -15.64 -1.01
CA GLN A 162 -0.71 -14.78 -1.83
C GLN A 162 -0.04 -15.55 -2.99
N ASP A 163 -0.58 -16.71 -3.38
CA ASP A 163 -0.12 -17.42 -4.57
C ASP A 163 -0.44 -16.62 -5.86
N ILE A 164 0.30 -16.93 -6.94
CA ILE A 164 0.24 -16.16 -8.19
C ILE A 164 -1.14 -16.22 -8.85
N GLU A 165 -1.86 -17.33 -8.76
CA GLU A 165 -3.19 -17.48 -9.37
C GLU A 165 -4.23 -16.65 -8.60
N THR A 166 -4.14 -16.62 -7.28
CA THR A 166 -4.94 -15.73 -6.44
C THR A 166 -4.66 -14.27 -6.78
N ALA A 167 -3.38 -13.88 -6.89
CA ALA A 167 -3.00 -12.52 -7.24
C ALA A 167 -3.51 -12.10 -8.62
N ARG A 168 -3.41 -12.97 -9.62
CA ARG A 168 -3.95 -12.74 -10.97
C ARG A 168 -5.47 -12.59 -10.97
N THR A 169 -6.15 -13.40 -10.21
CA THR A 169 -7.62 -13.35 -10.11
C THR A 169 -8.07 -12.03 -9.46
N VAL A 170 -7.43 -11.63 -8.37
CA VAL A 170 -7.72 -10.36 -7.68
C VAL A 170 -7.41 -9.16 -8.59
N GLY A 171 -6.25 -9.17 -9.24
CA GLY A 171 -5.86 -8.09 -10.15
C GLY A 171 -6.83 -7.90 -11.32
N LYS A 172 -7.26 -8.99 -11.96
CA LYS A 172 -8.28 -8.97 -13.03
C LYS A 172 -9.63 -8.45 -12.52
N ALA A 173 -10.07 -8.88 -11.34
CA ALA A 173 -11.32 -8.39 -10.76
C ALA A 173 -11.29 -6.88 -10.54
N ILE A 174 -10.16 -6.34 -10.03
CA ILE A 174 -10.00 -4.90 -9.81
C ILE A 174 -10.02 -4.14 -11.14
N SER A 175 -9.31 -4.60 -12.16
CA SER A 175 -9.27 -3.92 -13.47
C SER A 175 -10.64 -3.82 -14.14
N GLN A 176 -11.54 -4.76 -13.86
CA GLN A 176 -12.91 -4.80 -14.39
C GLN A 176 -13.91 -3.98 -13.56
N ALA A 177 -13.53 -3.56 -12.37
CA ALA A 177 -14.46 -2.92 -11.43
C ALA A 177 -14.72 -1.43 -11.73
N GLY A 178 -13.87 -0.76 -12.53
CA GLY A 178 -14.05 0.64 -12.96
C GLY A 178 -12.74 1.36 -13.29
N ASP A 179 -12.84 2.51 -13.95
CA ASP A 179 -11.69 3.25 -14.50
C ASP A 179 -11.16 4.36 -13.58
N ASN A 180 -11.99 4.89 -12.67
CA ASN A 180 -11.62 6.03 -11.81
C ASN A 180 -11.28 5.57 -10.38
N LEU A 181 -10.40 4.60 -10.28
CA LEU A 181 -9.88 4.10 -9.01
C LEU A 181 -8.35 4.26 -8.95
N MET A 182 -7.82 4.31 -7.74
CA MET A 182 -6.40 4.25 -7.45
C MET A 182 -6.11 2.93 -6.74
N ILE A 183 -5.08 2.20 -7.16
CA ILE A 183 -4.67 0.97 -6.50
C ILE A 183 -3.49 1.29 -5.57
N ILE A 184 -3.58 0.88 -4.32
CA ILE A 184 -2.49 1.00 -3.35
C ILE A 184 -2.13 -0.41 -2.89
N ALA A 185 -0.95 -0.88 -3.27
CA ALA A 185 -0.39 -2.12 -2.78
C ALA A 185 0.51 -1.82 -1.57
N SER A 186 0.07 -2.28 -0.41
CA SER A 186 0.76 -2.07 0.86
C SER A 186 1.74 -3.20 1.12
N SER A 187 3.05 -2.91 1.16
CA SER A 187 4.08 -3.92 1.41
C SER A 187 5.37 -3.32 1.92
N ASP A 188 5.92 -3.93 2.96
CA ASP A 188 7.33 -3.84 3.28
C ASP A 188 8.10 -4.92 2.50
N PHE A 189 9.43 -4.75 2.34
CA PHE A 189 10.31 -5.66 1.62
C PHE A 189 10.98 -6.67 2.57
N THR A 190 12.27 -6.96 2.38
CA THR A 190 13.00 -7.94 3.20
C THR A 190 12.99 -7.58 4.68
N HIS A 191 12.79 -8.57 5.56
CA HIS A 191 12.71 -8.41 7.00
C HIS A 191 13.87 -9.09 7.72
N TYR A 192 14.43 -8.36 8.72
CA TYR A 192 15.35 -8.86 9.75
C TYR A 192 16.65 -9.48 9.24
N GLU A 193 17.14 -9.02 8.11
CA GLU A 193 18.44 -9.37 7.56
C GLU A 193 19.45 -8.21 7.67
N PRO A 194 20.76 -8.48 7.57
CA PRO A 194 21.78 -7.42 7.47
C PRO A 194 21.48 -6.50 6.28
N HIS A 195 21.72 -5.21 6.44
CA HIS A 195 21.39 -4.17 5.46
C HIS A 195 21.85 -4.50 4.03
N SER A 196 23.10 -4.95 3.83
CA SER A 196 23.60 -5.28 2.50
C SER A 196 22.86 -6.44 1.84
N VAL A 197 22.47 -7.45 2.64
CA VAL A 197 21.70 -8.61 2.16
C VAL A 197 20.28 -8.20 1.82
N ALA A 198 19.64 -7.39 2.68
CA ALA A 198 18.31 -6.85 2.41
C ALA A 198 18.29 -6.03 1.12
N MET A 199 19.26 -5.11 0.94
CA MET A 199 19.37 -4.32 -0.29
C MET A 199 19.51 -5.18 -1.55
N GLU A 200 20.39 -6.18 -1.54
CA GLU A 200 20.60 -7.07 -2.71
C GLU A 200 19.32 -7.81 -3.11
N LYS A 201 18.59 -8.35 -2.12
CA LYS A 201 17.31 -9.04 -2.36
C LYS A 201 16.25 -8.08 -2.86
N ASP A 202 16.10 -6.96 -2.19
CA ASP A 202 15.07 -5.97 -2.49
C ASP A 202 15.29 -5.30 -3.85
N ASP A 203 16.53 -4.96 -4.21
CA ASP A 203 16.86 -4.43 -5.54
C ASP A 203 16.42 -5.40 -6.64
N SER A 204 16.71 -6.69 -6.47
CA SER A 204 16.28 -7.71 -7.42
C SER A 204 14.76 -7.79 -7.54
N VAL A 205 14.03 -7.79 -6.42
CA VAL A 205 12.56 -7.85 -6.41
C VAL A 205 11.95 -6.57 -7.00
N ILE A 206 12.51 -5.40 -6.69
CA ILE A 206 12.10 -4.11 -7.23
C ILE A 206 12.25 -4.06 -8.75
N GLU A 207 13.32 -4.62 -9.30
CA GLU A 207 13.49 -4.71 -10.76
C GLU A 207 12.32 -5.46 -11.44
N ALA A 208 11.85 -6.58 -10.87
CA ALA A 208 10.69 -7.31 -11.40
C ALA A 208 9.40 -6.47 -11.31
N ILE A 209 9.20 -5.74 -10.21
CA ILE A 209 8.04 -4.85 -10.04
C ILE A 209 8.10 -3.70 -11.07
N VAL A 210 9.27 -3.10 -11.28
CA VAL A 210 9.47 -2.00 -12.25
C VAL A 210 9.31 -2.50 -13.69
N ALA A 211 9.66 -3.76 -13.96
CA ALA A 211 9.41 -4.41 -15.25
C ALA A 211 7.92 -4.77 -15.48
N LEU A 212 7.07 -4.60 -14.46
CA LEU A 212 5.66 -5.02 -14.47
C LEU A 212 5.50 -6.54 -14.71
N ASP A 213 6.42 -7.32 -14.17
CA ASP A 213 6.47 -8.77 -14.32
C ASP A 213 6.13 -9.48 -13.01
N GLU A 214 4.87 -9.90 -12.89
CA GLU A 214 4.38 -10.59 -11.71
C GLU A 214 4.97 -12.01 -11.57
N GLU A 215 5.31 -12.69 -12.67
CA GLU A 215 5.93 -14.02 -12.62
C GLU A 215 7.35 -13.93 -12.07
N GLU A 216 8.15 -13.04 -12.65
CA GLU A 216 9.52 -12.78 -12.21
C GLU A 216 9.57 -12.30 -10.74
N LEU A 217 8.56 -11.54 -10.28
CA LEU A 217 8.43 -11.15 -8.88
C LEU A 217 8.38 -12.39 -7.97
N TYR A 218 7.53 -13.38 -8.28
CA TYR A 218 7.43 -14.62 -7.50
C TYR A 218 8.71 -15.45 -7.58
N GLU A 219 9.28 -15.63 -8.78
CA GLU A 219 10.51 -16.39 -8.98
C GLU A 219 11.68 -15.79 -8.18
N ARG A 220 11.81 -14.47 -8.15
CA ARG A 220 12.85 -13.79 -7.38
C ARG A 220 12.62 -13.89 -5.88
N CYS A 221 11.39 -13.73 -5.42
CA CYS A 221 11.05 -13.90 -4.00
C CYS A 221 11.40 -15.31 -3.52
N GLU A 222 11.07 -16.35 -4.29
CA GLU A 222 11.39 -17.73 -3.95
C GLU A 222 12.90 -18.01 -4.01
N ARG A 223 13.56 -17.68 -5.13
CA ARG A 223 14.98 -17.93 -5.35
C ARG A 223 15.87 -17.26 -4.30
N LEU A 224 15.53 -16.03 -3.90
CA LEU A 224 16.30 -15.25 -2.94
C LEU A 224 15.84 -15.47 -1.49
N ASN A 225 14.80 -16.27 -1.29
CA ASN A 225 14.13 -16.38 0.01
C ASN A 225 13.85 -14.98 0.60
N CYS A 226 13.25 -14.10 -0.23
CA CYS A 226 12.87 -12.75 0.16
C CYS A 226 11.65 -12.79 1.07
N THR A 227 11.69 -12.02 2.15
CA THR A 227 10.60 -11.97 3.13
C THR A 227 9.67 -10.77 2.94
N MET A 228 9.49 -10.31 1.70
CA MET A 228 8.52 -9.28 1.35
C MET A 228 7.13 -9.72 1.77
N CYS A 229 6.46 -8.92 2.63
CA CYS A 229 5.17 -9.35 3.22
C CYS A 229 4.00 -9.26 2.25
N GLY A 230 4.01 -8.32 1.31
CA GLY A 230 2.90 -8.04 0.39
C GLY A 230 3.19 -8.38 -1.08
N TYR A 231 3.92 -9.45 -1.37
CA TYR A 231 4.20 -9.83 -2.76
C TYR A 231 2.92 -10.17 -3.56
N GLY A 232 1.91 -10.78 -2.94
CA GLY A 232 0.61 -11.02 -3.55
C GLY A 232 -0.18 -9.73 -3.86
N PRO A 233 -0.37 -8.80 -2.89
CA PRO A 233 -0.88 -7.46 -3.13
C PRO A 233 -0.19 -6.72 -4.27
N VAL A 234 1.14 -6.73 -4.31
CA VAL A 234 1.92 -6.05 -5.36
C VAL A 234 1.73 -6.74 -6.72
N ALA A 235 1.77 -8.07 -6.78
CA ALA A 235 1.47 -8.82 -8.00
C ALA A 235 0.05 -8.54 -8.51
N SER A 236 -0.94 -8.49 -7.62
CA SER A 236 -2.32 -8.13 -7.99
C SER A 236 -2.40 -6.71 -8.57
N ALA A 237 -1.66 -5.75 -7.99
CA ALA A 237 -1.58 -4.40 -8.51
C ALA A 237 -0.90 -4.34 -9.89
N ILE A 238 0.16 -5.12 -10.13
CA ILE A 238 0.82 -5.24 -11.43
C ILE A 238 -0.18 -5.77 -12.48
N VAL A 239 -0.86 -6.88 -12.18
CA VAL A 239 -1.86 -7.47 -13.09
C VAL A 239 -2.97 -6.48 -13.41
N ALA A 240 -3.57 -5.85 -12.38
CA ALA A 240 -4.60 -4.85 -12.60
C ALA A 240 -4.10 -3.67 -13.44
N ALA A 241 -2.91 -3.16 -13.15
CA ALA A 241 -2.33 -2.04 -13.88
C ALA A 241 -2.04 -2.38 -15.35
N LYS A 242 -1.53 -3.58 -15.66
CA LYS A 242 -1.35 -4.07 -17.05
C LYS A 242 -2.67 -4.10 -17.81
N GLU A 243 -3.73 -4.65 -17.22
CA GLU A 243 -5.07 -4.65 -17.79
C GLU A 243 -5.62 -3.23 -18.01
N MET A 244 -5.32 -2.30 -17.12
CA MET A 244 -5.66 -0.87 -17.19
C MET A 244 -4.69 -0.06 -18.07
N LYS A 245 -3.85 -0.73 -18.87
CA LYS A 245 -2.93 -0.15 -19.86
C LYS A 245 -1.76 0.64 -19.27
N ALA A 246 -1.33 0.32 -18.08
CA ALA A 246 -0.07 0.82 -17.55
C ALA A 246 1.10 0.30 -18.40
N LYS A 247 2.12 1.16 -18.60
CA LYS A 247 3.26 0.88 -19.49
C LYS A 247 4.61 1.02 -18.79
N ARG A 248 4.64 1.67 -17.64
CA ARG A 248 5.88 1.98 -16.93
C ARG A 248 5.67 1.93 -15.43
N ALA A 249 6.69 1.49 -14.73
CA ALA A 249 6.79 1.66 -13.29
C ALA A 249 8.14 2.27 -12.95
N SER A 250 8.24 2.90 -11.79
CA SER A 250 9.48 3.54 -11.35
C SER A 250 9.61 3.44 -9.84
N LEU A 251 10.79 3.09 -9.37
CA LEU A 251 11.17 3.24 -7.97
C LEU A 251 11.36 4.73 -7.68
N LEU A 252 10.64 5.25 -6.70
CA LEU A 252 10.74 6.64 -6.26
C LEU A 252 11.76 6.78 -5.14
N LYS A 253 11.74 5.83 -4.20
CA LYS A 253 12.64 5.78 -3.06
C LYS A 253 12.74 4.37 -2.51
N TYR A 254 13.95 3.97 -2.13
CA TYR A 254 14.24 2.83 -1.29
C TYR A 254 15.08 3.29 -0.10
N ALA A 255 14.81 2.74 1.07
CA ALA A 255 15.63 2.83 2.27
C ALA A 255 15.34 1.63 3.17
N THR A 256 16.11 1.47 4.23
CA THR A 256 15.86 0.45 5.26
C THR A 256 15.58 1.09 6.62
N SER A 257 15.09 0.31 7.56
CA SER A 257 14.96 0.77 8.95
C SER A 257 16.29 1.21 9.56
N GLY A 258 17.42 0.71 9.05
CA GLY A 258 18.76 1.13 9.45
C GLY A 258 19.05 2.60 9.14
N ASP A 259 18.52 3.14 8.04
CA ASP A 259 18.71 4.53 7.65
C ASP A 259 18.03 5.53 8.60
N THR A 260 17.03 5.07 9.35
CA THR A 260 16.31 5.87 10.36
C THR A 260 16.77 5.57 11.79
N SER A 261 17.05 4.31 12.12
CA SER A 261 17.43 3.88 13.48
C SER A 261 18.92 3.94 13.76
N GLY A 262 19.76 3.82 12.71
CA GLY A 262 21.21 3.66 12.84
C GLY A 262 21.67 2.21 13.08
N ASP A 263 20.74 1.25 13.21
CA ASP A 263 21.07 -0.18 13.35
C ASP A 263 20.92 -0.89 11.98
N PHE A 264 22.04 -1.26 11.41
CA PHE A 264 22.15 -1.93 10.13
C PHE A 264 22.31 -3.46 10.23
N SER A 265 22.28 -4.00 11.44
CA SER A 265 22.51 -5.44 11.68
C SER A 265 21.30 -6.30 11.29
N ARG A 266 20.10 -5.78 11.48
CA ARG A 266 18.83 -6.46 11.16
C ARG A 266 17.79 -5.41 10.75
N VAL A 267 17.63 -5.23 9.45
CA VAL A 267 16.76 -4.18 8.91
C VAL A 267 15.46 -4.72 8.30
N VAL A 268 14.52 -3.81 8.06
CA VAL A 268 13.38 -4.01 7.18
C VAL A 268 13.54 -3.06 5.99
N GLY A 269 13.37 -3.58 4.78
CA GLY A 269 13.42 -2.81 3.54
C GLY A 269 12.09 -2.08 3.27
N TYR A 270 12.17 -0.85 2.79
CA TYR A 270 11.03 0.00 2.43
C TYR A 270 11.19 0.54 1.02
N GLY A 271 10.20 0.31 0.18
CA GLY A 271 10.18 0.78 -1.19
C GLY A 271 8.91 1.58 -1.51
N SER A 272 9.08 2.65 -2.26
CA SER A 272 7.99 3.46 -2.79
C SER A 272 8.05 3.41 -4.31
N ILE A 273 7.03 2.83 -4.96
CA ILE A 273 7.00 2.60 -6.40
C ILE A 273 5.70 3.17 -6.98
N VAL A 274 5.79 3.74 -8.19
CA VAL A 274 4.64 4.24 -8.95
C VAL A 274 4.50 3.47 -10.25
N ILE A 275 3.26 3.14 -10.62
CA ILE A 275 2.89 2.47 -11.88
C ILE A 275 1.98 3.39 -12.67
N LYS A 276 2.36 3.72 -13.92
CA LYS A 276 1.72 4.73 -14.78
C LYS A 276 1.33 4.18 -16.15
N ARG A 277 0.31 4.79 -16.75
CA ARG A 277 -0.10 4.56 -18.15
C ARG A 277 0.92 5.02 -19.17
#